data_70a759bd24f376cd2d1a63ccfe13a8f4
#
_entry.id   70a759bd24f376cd2d1a63ccfe13a8f4
#
_cell.length_a   1.000
_cell.length_b   1.000
_cell.length_c   1.000
_cell.angle_alpha   90.00
_cell.angle_beta   90.00
_cell.angle_gamma   90.00
#
_symmetry.space_group_name_H-M   'P 1'
#
loop_
_entity.id
_entity.type
_entity.pdbx_description
1 polymer ?
#
loop_
_entity_poly.entity_id
_entity_poly.type
_entity_poly.pdbx_seq_one_letter_code
_entity_poly.pdbx_strand_id
1 'polypeptide(L)'
;TYDPNHYNQGTEEDFKNIAVTNLYEPGSTFKPIIASAALASGKWKLDQVYNDKGSFVANGHVMQNWNGEGYGYGPVRLIDILKFSINTGMAEIGTTTGADILSKYVRNYGFGSKTGIELPGEGDGILYEPDDMSKLDVATMSIGQGIAVTPLQMVRAFGAIANGGSMMRPHIIKSYSLSLIHI
;
A
#
# COMPACT_ATOMS: atom_id res chain seq x y z
N THR A 1 3.55 -10.17 20.21
CA THR A 1 4.72 -11.05 19.97
C THR A 1 4.99 -11.83 21.25
N TYR A 2 5.09 -13.14 21.17
CA TYR A 2 5.40 -13.98 22.30
C TYR A 2 6.92 -14.23 22.40
N ASP A 3 7.39 -14.54 23.62
CA ASP A 3 8.74 -15.02 23.84
C ASP A 3 8.78 -16.55 23.67
N PRO A 4 9.49 -17.10 22.66
CA PRO A 4 9.55 -18.55 22.45
C PRO A 4 10.20 -19.32 23.61
N ASN A 5 10.98 -18.65 24.46
CA ASN A 5 11.55 -19.26 25.68
C ASN A 5 10.51 -19.46 26.78
N HIS A 6 9.37 -18.76 26.70
CA HIS A 6 8.28 -18.80 27.66
C HIS A 6 6.93 -19.10 26.97
N TYR A 7 6.93 -19.95 25.95
CA TYR A 7 5.76 -20.23 25.09
C TYR A 7 4.53 -20.72 25.88
N ASN A 8 4.72 -21.42 27.00
CA ASN A 8 3.66 -21.93 27.85
C ASN A 8 2.93 -20.85 28.68
N GLN A 9 3.42 -19.61 28.66
CA GLN A 9 2.80 -18.46 29.33
C GLN A 9 2.03 -17.58 28.34
N GLY A 10 2.11 -17.84 27.05
CA GLY A 10 1.43 -17.10 26.01
C GLY A 10 -0.05 -17.47 25.87
N THR A 11 -0.83 -16.53 25.41
CA THR A 11 -2.23 -16.73 24.98
C THR A 11 -2.27 -17.04 23.48
N GLU A 12 -3.43 -17.47 22.95
CA GLU A 12 -3.62 -17.68 21.50
C GLU A 12 -3.30 -16.42 20.68
N GLU A 13 -3.56 -15.25 21.22
CA GLU A 13 -3.25 -13.97 20.56
C GLU A 13 -1.73 -13.74 20.44
N ASP A 14 -0.97 -14.18 21.45
CA ASP A 14 0.49 -14.03 21.45
C ASP A 14 1.17 -14.86 20.36
N PHE A 15 0.55 -15.98 19.95
CA PHE A 15 1.08 -16.85 18.89
C PHE A 15 0.84 -16.33 17.48
N LYS A 16 0.02 -15.28 17.31
CA LYS A 16 -0.19 -14.64 16.03
C LYS A 16 0.95 -13.67 15.72
N ASN A 17 1.61 -13.87 14.59
CA ASN A 17 2.57 -12.89 14.11
C ASN A 17 1.83 -11.79 13.34
N ILE A 18 1.49 -10.71 14.03
CA ILE A 18 0.71 -9.59 13.49
C ILE A 18 1.34 -8.95 12.25
N ALA A 19 2.65 -9.07 12.06
CA ALA A 19 3.33 -8.53 10.88
C ALA A 19 2.90 -9.22 9.57
N VAL A 20 2.44 -10.46 9.65
CA VAL A 20 2.04 -11.26 8.48
C VAL A 20 0.56 -11.64 8.49
N THR A 21 -0.10 -11.65 9.66
CA THR A 21 -1.48 -12.10 9.79
C THR A 21 -2.50 -10.97 9.76
N ASN A 22 -2.17 -9.80 10.33
CA ASN A 22 -3.13 -8.71 10.47
C ASN A 22 -3.24 -7.92 9.18
N LEU A 23 -4.48 -7.69 8.78
CA LEU A 23 -4.83 -6.82 7.67
C LEU A 23 -5.27 -5.46 8.20
N TYR A 24 -4.82 -4.39 7.56
CA TYR A 24 -5.21 -3.03 7.90
C TYR A 24 -5.23 -2.13 6.66
N GLU A 25 -5.97 -1.05 6.73
CA GLU A 25 -5.93 0.00 5.71
C GLU A 25 -4.65 0.84 5.87
N PRO A 26 -3.74 0.86 4.88
CA PRO A 26 -2.44 1.51 5.04
C PRO A 26 -2.50 3.04 5.10
N GLY A 27 -3.61 3.64 4.68
CA GLY A 27 -3.80 5.09 4.68
C GLY A 27 -2.71 5.81 3.86
N SER A 28 -2.32 6.98 4.30
CA SER A 28 -1.37 7.84 3.58
C SER A 28 0.00 7.22 3.30
N THR A 29 0.37 6.13 3.98
CA THR A 29 1.60 5.40 3.66
C THR A 29 1.52 4.68 2.31
N PHE A 30 0.32 4.51 1.74
CA PHE A 30 0.11 3.92 0.42
C PHE A 30 0.35 4.90 -0.74
N LYS A 31 0.31 6.20 -0.49
CA LYS A 31 0.42 7.26 -1.52
C LYS A 31 1.67 7.15 -2.41
N PRO A 32 2.86 6.80 -1.91
CA PRO A 32 4.03 6.59 -2.77
C PRO A 32 3.86 5.47 -3.80
N ILE A 33 3.11 4.42 -3.48
CA ILE A 33 2.82 3.32 -4.42
C ILE A 33 1.95 3.84 -5.57
N ILE A 34 0.89 4.58 -5.26
CA ILE A 34 0.00 5.19 -6.26
C ILE A 34 0.75 6.23 -7.12
N ALA A 35 1.58 7.08 -6.47
CA ALA A 35 2.39 8.07 -7.17
C ALA A 35 3.37 7.41 -8.15
N SER A 36 4.00 6.30 -7.76
CA SER A 36 4.91 5.55 -8.62
C SER A 36 4.19 4.96 -9.84
N ALA A 37 2.98 4.44 -9.65
CA ALA A 37 2.13 3.93 -10.74
C ALA A 37 1.77 5.04 -11.75
N ALA A 38 1.36 6.19 -11.25
CA ALA A 38 0.99 7.35 -12.07
C ALA A 38 2.17 7.87 -12.89
N LEU A 39 3.35 7.98 -12.28
CA LEU A 39 4.59 8.39 -12.95
C LEU A 39 5.04 7.37 -13.98
N ALA A 40 5.14 6.10 -13.60
CA ALA A 40 5.65 5.03 -14.47
C ALA A 40 4.73 4.77 -15.68
N SER A 41 3.42 4.99 -15.53
CA SER A 41 2.46 4.89 -16.63
C SER A 41 2.40 6.13 -17.52
N GLY A 42 3.09 7.21 -17.15
CA GLY A 42 3.04 8.49 -17.87
C GLY A 42 1.72 9.27 -17.71
N LYS A 43 0.82 8.81 -16.83
CA LYS A 43 -0.47 9.48 -16.58
C LYS A 43 -0.32 10.73 -15.72
N TRP A 44 0.81 10.85 -15.02
CA TRP A 44 1.16 12.05 -14.26
C TRP A 44 2.63 12.41 -14.49
N LYS A 45 2.96 13.70 -14.38
CA LYS A 45 4.34 14.19 -14.52
C LYS A 45 4.82 14.84 -13.24
N LEU A 46 6.13 14.84 -12.99
CA LEU A 46 6.73 15.44 -11.79
C LEU A 46 6.47 16.96 -11.68
N ASP A 47 6.47 17.63 -12.81
CA ASP A 47 6.25 19.10 -12.93
C ASP A 47 4.79 19.48 -13.09
N GLN A 48 3.89 18.51 -13.22
CA GLN A 48 2.46 18.75 -13.35
C GLN A 48 1.90 19.42 -12.10
N VAL A 49 1.15 20.50 -12.30
CA VAL A 49 0.51 21.28 -11.24
C VAL A 49 -0.94 20.85 -11.09
N TYR A 50 -1.33 20.58 -9.88
CA TYR A 50 -2.72 20.43 -9.44
C TYR A 50 -3.12 21.64 -8.60
N ASN A 51 -4.29 22.20 -8.85
CA ASN A 51 -4.82 23.31 -8.03
C ASN A 51 -5.76 22.75 -6.96
N ASP A 52 -5.20 22.52 -5.78
CA ASP A 52 -5.95 21.98 -4.65
C ASP A 52 -6.91 23.02 -4.06
N LYS A 53 -8.20 22.72 -4.16
CA LYS A 53 -9.30 23.53 -3.62
C LYS A 53 -9.78 23.07 -2.24
N GLY A 54 -9.10 22.07 -1.63
CA GLY A 54 -9.48 21.51 -0.34
C GLY A 54 -10.55 20.44 -0.38
N SER A 55 -11.17 20.22 -1.55
CA SER A 55 -12.17 19.17 -1.75
C SER A 55 -12.05 18.53 -3.12
N PHE A 56 -12.40 17.24 -3.20
CA PHE A 56 -12.49 16.44 -4.42
C PHE A 56 -13.81 15.68 -4.42
N VAL A 57 -14.52 15.67 -5.54
CA VAL A 57 -15.82 15.00 -5.63
C VAL A 57 -15.73 13.77 -6.53
N ALA A 58 -16.12 12.63 -5.97
CA ALA A 58 -16.25 11.37 -6.69
C ALA A 58 -17.61 10.74 -6.42
N ASN A 59 -18.38 10.41 -7.46
CA ASN A 59 -19.69 9.79 -7.36
C ASN A 59 -20.65 10.49 -6.36
N GLY A 60 -20.59 11.83 -6.27
CA GLY A 60 -21.39 12.60 -5.32
C GLY A 60 -20.86 12.67 -3.88
N HIS A 61 -19.78 11.95 -3.56
CA HIS A 61 -19.11 12.01 -2.26
C HIS A 61 -17.99 13.04 -2.29
N VAL A 62 -17.89 13.82 -1.21
CA VAL A 62 -16.86 14.85 -1.05
C VAL A 62 -15.73 14.30 -0.20
N MET A 63 -14.53 14.21 -0.77
CA MET A 63 -13.29 13.91 -0.04
C MET A 63 -12.59 15.22 0.30
N GLN A 64 -11.99 15.29 1.48
CA GLN A 64 -11.32 16.48 2.00
C GLN A 64 -9.89 16.17 2.43
N ASN A 65 -9.11 17.22 2.57
CA ASN A 65 -7.80 17.14 3.18
C ASN A 65 -7.91 16.96 4.71
N TRP A 66 -6.87 16.42 5.32
CA TRP A 66 -6.83 16.14 6.76
C TRP A 66 -6.83 17.39 7.64
N ASN A 67 -6.48 18.56 7.08
CA ASN A 67 -6.29 19.84 7.78
C ASN A 67 -7.56 20.67 7.92
N GLY A 68 -8.71 20.11 7.55
CA GLY A 68 -10.00 20.73 7.79
C GLY A 68 -10.81 21.03 6.53
N GLU A 69 -12.08 21.30 6.75
CA GLU A 69 -13.05 21.53 5.70
C GLU A 69 -12.70 22.78 4.89
N GLY A 70 -12.66 22.62 3.55
CA GLY A 70 -12.44 23.72 2.62
C GLY A 70 -11.01 24.27 2.56
N TYR A 71 -10.07 23.72 3.35
CA TYR A 71 -8.68 24.17 3.26
C TYR A 71 -7.98 23.54 2.06
N GLY A 72 -7.68 24.36 1.04
CA GLY A 72 -6.89 24.00 -0.14
C GLY A 72 -5.48 24.59 -0.08
N TYR A 73 -4.52 23.83 -0.58
CA TYR A 73 -3.12 24.26 -0.69
C TYR A 73 -2.85 25.15 -1.91
N GLY A 74 -3.87 25.35 -2.80
CA GLY A 74 -3.67 26.03 -4.07
C GLY A 74 -2.83 25.25 -5.07
N PRO A 75 -1.99 25.91 -5.90
CA PRO A 75 -1.15 25.22 -6.88
C PRO A 75 -0.05 24.39 -6.21
N VAL A 76 -0.10 23.07 -6.40
CA VAL A 76 0.84 22.08 -5.82
C VAL A 76 1.32 21.11 -6.88
N ARG A 77 2.53 20.60 -6.71
CA ARG A 77 3.09 19.51 -7.53
C ARG A 77 3.10 18.20 -6.74
N LEU A 78 3.43 17.08 -7.39
CA LEU A 78 3.47 15.77 -6.76
C LEU A 78 4.31 15.75 -5.47
N ILE A 79 5.45 16.44 -5.45
CA ILE A 79 6.31 16.54 -4.27
C ILE A 79 5.58 17.18 -3.08
N ASP A 80 4.78 18.20 -3.34
CA ASP A 80 3.99 18.89 -2.31
C ASP A 80 2.82 18.02 -1.85
N ILE A 81 2.16 17.33 -2.80
CA ILE A 81 1.07 16.39 -2.52
C ILE A 81 1.53 15.28 -1.57
N LEU A 82 2.71 14.71 -1.81
CA LEU A 82 3.28 13.68 -0.93
C LEU A 82 3.77 14.28 0.40
N LYS A 83 4.48 15.42 0.35
CA LYS A 83 5.05 16.09 1.53
C LYS A 83 3.98 16.48 2.55
N PHE A 84 2.88 17.06 2.08
CA PHE A 84 1.78 17.53 2.94
C PHE A 84 0.65 16.52 3.05
N SER A 85 0.82 15.34 2.46
CA SER A 85 -0.18 14.27 2.47
C SER A 85 -1.56 14.72 1.97
N ILE A 86 -1.60 15.46 0.86
CA ILE A 86 -2.82 16.06 0.29
C ILE A 86 -3.71 14.96 -0.28
N ASN A 87 -4.87 14.74 0.33
CA ASN A 87 -5.80 13.67 -0.09
C ASN A 87 -6.43 13.97 -1.45
N THR A 88 -6.89 15.20 -1.65
CA THR A 88 -7.54 15.64 -2.90
C THR A 88 -6.61 15.51 -4.09
N GLY A 89 -5.32 15.84 -3.91
CA GLY A 89 -4.30 15.68 -4.95
C GLY A 89 -4.04 14.21 -5.29
N MET A 90 -4.01 13.32 -4.29
CA MET A 90 -3.88 11.89 -4.56
C MET A 90 -5.12 11.28 -5.21
N ALA A 91 -6.31 11.72 -4.82
CA ALA A 91 -7.57 11.32 -5.47
C ALA A 91 -7.60 11.72 -6.96
N GLU A 92 -7.14 12.93 -7.29
CA GLU A 92 -6.99 13.38 -8.68
C GLU A 92 -5.97 12.55 -9.45
N ILE A 93 -4.79 12.31 -8.88
CA ILE A 93 -3.74 11.46 -9.47
C ILE A 93 -4.27 10.06 -9.74
N GLY A 94 -4.92 9.46 -8.76
CA GLY A 94 -5.43 8.10 -8.89
C GLY A 94 -6.54 7.98 -9.92
N THR A 95 -7.53 8.87 -9.89
CA THR A 95 -8.64 8.84 -10.86
C THR A 95 -8.19 9.17 -12.29
N THR A 96 -7.18 10.02 -12.45
CA THR A 96 -6.55 10.28 -13.75
C THR A 96 -5.76 9.08 -14.25
N THR A 97 -5.13 8.33 -13.34
CA THR A 97 -4.38 7.11 -13.69
C THR A 97 -5.33 5.97 -14.08
N GLY A 98 -6.44 5.82 -13.38
CA GLY A 98 -7.49 4.84 -13.65
C GLY A 98 -7.28 3.49 -12.96
N ALA A 99 -8.39 2.77 -12.75
CA ALA A 99 -8.45 1.52 -12.00
C ALA A 99 -7.49 0.45 -12.54
N ASP A 100 -7.51 0.20 -13.86
CA ASP A 100 -6.71 -0.86 -14.50
C ASP A 100 -5.21 -0.67 -14.26
N ILE A 101 -4.72 0.55 -14.49
CA ILE A 101 -3.31 0.86 -14.32
C ILE A 101 -2.92 0.76 -12.85
N LEU A 102 -3.71 1.36 -11.95
CA LEU A 102 -3.44 1.29 -10.52
C LEU A 102 -3.43 -0.14 -10.02
N SER A 103 -4.46 -0.95 -10.35
CA SER A 103 -4.55 -2.35 -9.94
C SER A 103 -3.36 -3.16 -10.43
N LYS A 104 -2.94 -2.96 -11.69
CA LYS A 104 -1.75 -3.61 -12.24
C LYS A 104 -0.49 -3.29 -11.42
N TYR A 105 -0.25 -2.01 -11.11
CA TYR A 105 0.95 -1.61 -10.36
C TYR A 105 0.87 -2.05 -8.89
N VAL A 106 -0.28 -1.94 -8.25
CA VAL A 106 -0.50 -2.40 -6.88
C VAL A 106 -0.22 -3.90 -6.78
N ARG A 107 -0.69 -4.71 -7.72
CA ARG A 107 -0.37 -6.14 -7.79
C ARG A 107 1.12 -6.39 -8.07
N ASN A 108 1.75 -5.59 -8.92
CA ASN A 108 3.19 -5.68 -9.17
C ASN A 108 4.03 -5.38 -7.91
N TYR A 109 3.53 -4.53 -7.00
CA TYR A 109 4.10 -4.33 -5.67
C TYR A 109 3.80 -5.46 -4.68
N GLY A 110 3.14 -6.53 -5.15
CA GLY A 110 2.87 -7.74 -4.38
C GLY A 110 1.68 -7.67 -3.44
N PHE A 111 0.86 -6.63 -3.52
CA PHE A 111 -0.40 -6.56 -2.76
C PHE A 111 -1.44 -7.51 -3.34
N GLY A 112 -2.34 -8.00 -2.48
CA GLY A 112 -3.36 -8.98 -2.86
C GLY A 112 -2.83 -10.41 -3.02
N SER A 113 -1.61 -10.68 -2.59
CA SER A 113 -1.00 -12.01 -2.61
C SER A 113 0.01 -12.17 -1.47
N LYS A 114 0.24 -13.41 -1.05
CA LYS A 114 1.25 -13.74 -0.04
C LYS A 114 2.64 -13.33 -0.50
N THR A 115 3.47 -12.87 0.43
CA THR A 115 4.87 -12.54 0.13
C THR A 115 5.73 -13.78 -0.07
N GLY A 116 5.29 -14.91 0.47
CA GLY A 116 5.98 -16.19 0.44
C GLY A 116 7.07 -16.32 1.50
N ILE A 117 6.97 -15.55 2.60
CA ILE A 117 7.82 -15.74 3.78
C ILE A 117 7.49 -17.09 4.44
N GLU A 118 8.49 -17.72 5.07
CA GLU A 118 8.34 -19.03 5.71
C GLU A 118 7.67 -18.93 7.09
N LEU A 119 6.58 -18.16 7.19
CA LEU A 119 5.78 -18.02 8.42
C LEU A 119 4.35 -18.49 8.18
N PRO A 120 3.74 -19.16 9.17
CA PRO A 120 2.33 -19.58 9.06
C PRO A 120 1.36 -18.39 9.17
N GLY A 121 0.17 -18.55 8.59
CA GLY A 121 -0.93 -17.60 8.77
C GLY A 121 -0.79 -16.30 7.98
N GLU A 122 0.06 -16.27 6.95
CA GLU A 122 0.23 -15.08 6.11
C GLU A 122 -1.07 -14.71 5.39
N GLY A 123 -1.50 -13.44 5.55
CA GLY A 123 -2.67 -12.88 4.88
C GLY A 123 -2.35 -12.43 3.45
N ASP A 124 -3.30 -12.61 2.55
CA ASP A 124 -3.18 -12.18 1.14
C ASP A 124 -3.42 -10.68 0.95
N GLY A 125 -4.13 -10.04 1.88
CA GLY A 125 -4.67 -8.70 1.68
C GLY A 125 -6.04 -8.74 0.98
N ILE A 126 -6.65 -7.56 0.85
CA ILE A 126 -7.94 -7.38 0.15
C ILE A 126 -7.77 -6.26 -0.87
N LEU A 127 -8.00 -6.58 -2.13
CA LEU A 127 -8.02 -5.62 -3.24
C LEU A 127 -9.29 -5.86 -4.05
N TYR A 128 -9.89 -4.77 -4.55
CA TYR A 128 -10.98 -4.86 -5.53
C TYR A 128 -10.44 -5.20 -6.91
N GLU A 129 -11.26 -5.88 -7.71
CA GLU A 129 -10.98 -6.02 -9.13
C GLU A 129 -11.25 -4.68 -9.86
N PRO A 130 -10.46 -4.34 -10.89
CA PRO A 130 -10.59 -3.03 -11.56
C PRO A 130 -12.00 -2.78 -12.11
N ASP A 131 -12.64 -3.81 -12.64
CA ASP A 131 -13.99 -3.71 -13.23
C ASP A 131 -15.09 -3.42 -12.20
N ASP A 132 -14.84 -3.73 -10.93
CA ASP A 132 -15.76 -3.49 -9.82
C ASP A 132 -15.54 -2.12 -9.16
N MET A 133 -14.49 -1.39 -9.53
CA MET A 133 -14.13 -0.12 -8.90
C MET A 133 -14.87 1.06 -9.50
N SER A 134 -15.68 1.74 -8.69
CA SER A 134 -16.19 3.06 -9.02
C SER A 134 -15.10 4.14 -8.95
N LYS A 135 -15.40 5.35 -9.46
CA LYS A 135 -14.47 6.49 -9.32
C LYS A 135 -14.17 6.81 -7.85
N LEU A 136 -15.12 6.59 -6.94
CA LEU A 136 -14.93 6.79 -5.51
C LEU A 136 -13.94 5.75 -4.96
N ASP A 137 -14.06 4.48 -5.35
CA ASP A 137 -13.15 3.42 -4.90
C ASP A 137 -11.72 3.68 -5.36
N VAL A 138 -11.54 4.14 -6.58
CA VAL A 138 -10.22 4.56 -7.09
C VAL A 138 -9.65 5.73 -6.27
N ALA A 139 -10.49 6.72 -5.96
CA ALA A 139 -10.06 7.89 -5.17
C ALA A 139 -9.68 7.49 -3.73
N THR A 140 -10.48 6.63 -3.08
CA THR A 140 -10.20 6.15 -1.71
C THR A 140 -8.98 5.24 -1.67
N MET A 141 -8.82 4.33 -2.63
CA MET A 141 -7.61 3.51 -2.75
C MET A 141 -6.36 4.39 -2.90
N SER A 142 -6.46 5.51 -3.60
CA SER A 142 -5.32 6.42 -3.81
C SER A 142 -4.82 7.10 -2.54
N ILE A 143 -5.61 7.09 -1.47
CA ILE A 143 -5.22 7.54 -0.14
C ILE A 143 -5.03 6.37 0.84
N GLY A 144 -5.04 5.13 0.35
CA GLY A 144 -4.82 3.91 1.10
C GLY A 144 -6.01 3.46 1.96
N GLN A 145 -7.23 3.75 1.52
CA GLN A 145 -8.48 3.28 2.11
C GLN A 145 -9.23 2.36 1.13
N GLY A 146 -10.16 1.55 1.62
CA GLY A 146 -10.88 0.58 0.80
C GLY A 146 -10.02 -0.59 0.33
N ILE A 147 -8.81 -0.74 0.85
CA ILE A 147 -7.92 -1.88 0.66
C ILE A 147 -7.42 -2.38 2.01
N ALA A 148 -7.02 -3.64 2.10
CA ALA A 148 -6.39 -4.16 3.30
C ALA A 148 -5.10 -4.89 2.95
N VAL A 149 -4.05 -4.60 3.71
CA VAL A 149 -2.70 -5.11 3.47
C VAL A 149 -2.06 -5.59 4.77
N THR A 150 -1.05 -6.44 4.69
CA THR A 150 -0.23 -6.78 5.86
C THR A 150 0.92 -5.78 6.03
N PRO A 151 1.43 -5.59 7.27
CA PRO A 151 2.66 -4.81 7.49
C PRO A 151 3.84 -5.29 6.65
N LEU A 152 3.98 -6.61 6.45
CA LEU A 152 5.07 -7.16 5.65
C LEU A 152 4.93 -6.81 4.16
N GLN A 153 3.72 -6.81 3.60
CA GLN A 153 3.50 -6.36 2.23
C GLN A 153 3.93 -4.90 2.05
N MET A 154 3.60 -4.03 3.01
CA MET A 154 4.02 -2.62 2.97
C MET A 154 5.54 -2.48 3.01
N VAL A 155 6.22 -3.15 3.94
CA VAL A 155 7.69 -3.11 4.04
C VAL A 155 8.34 -3.61 2.75
N ARG A 156 7.82 -4.70 2.18
CA ARG A 156 8.31 -5.26 0.92
C ARG A 156 8.16 -4.28 -0.26
N ALA A 157 7.00 -3.64 -0.37
CA ALA A 157 6.75 -2.65 -1.42
C ALA A 157 7.66 -1.42 -1.30
N PHE A 158 7.84 -0.89 -0.09
CA PHE A 158 8.79 0.20 0.16
C PHE A 158 10.23 -0.22 -0.08
N GLY A 159 10.59 -1.47 0.26
CA GLY A 159 11.88 -2.05 -0.08
C GLY A 159 12.18 -2.00 -1.57
N ALA A 160 11.19 -2.28 -2.43
CA ALA A 160 11.35 -2.17 -3.87
C ALA A 160 11.59 -0.72 -4.33
N ILE A 161 10.89 0.25 -3.76
CA ILE A 161 11.14 1.68 -4.06
C ILE A 161 12.56 2.06 -3.65
N ALA A 162 13.00 1.64 -2.46
CA ALA A 162 14.31 2.02 -1.90
C ALA A 162 15.51 1.38 -2.59
N ASN A 163 15.34 0.22 -3.25
CA ASN A 163 16.42 -0.54 -3.86
C ASN A 163 16.47 -0.45 -5.40
N GLY A 164 15.82 0.54 -5.98
CA GLY A 164 15.82 0.76 -7.43
C GLY A 164 14.80 -0.08 -8.21
N GLY A 165 13.74 -0.54 -7.55
CA GLY A 165 12.59 -1.18 -8.19
C GLY A 165 12.58 -2.72 -8.16
N SER A 166 13.53 -3.35 -7.47
CA SER A 166 13.60 -4.81 -7.37
C SER A 166 12.72 -5.33 -6.23
N MET A 167 11.72 -6.15 -6.57
CA MET A 167 10.84 -6.79 -5.58
C MET A 167 11.54 -8.01 -4.98
N MET A 168 11.95 -7.90 -3.71
CA MET A 168 12.61 -8.99 -2.99
C MET A 168 11.61 -9.89 -2.29
N ARG A 169 11.88 -11.19 -2.27
CA ARG A 169 11.14 -12.13 -1.44
C ARG A 169 11.67 -12.06 -0.01
N PRO A 170 10.83 -11.76 0.99
CA PRO A 170 11.27 -11.84 2.38
C PRO A 170 11.51 -13.30 2.78
N HIS A 171 12.52 -13.55 3.60
CA HIS A 171 12.84 -14.87 4.11
C HIS A 171 13.46 -14.78 5.50
N ILE A 172 13.27 -15.82 6.29
CA ILE A 172 13.87 -15.98 7.62
C ILE A 172 14.98 -17.01 7.55
N ILE A 173 14.80 -18.03 6.69
CA ILE A 173 15.73 -19.16 6.59
C ILE A 173 16.80 -18.84 5.56
N LYS A 174 18.04 -18.73 6.00
CA LYS A 174 19.18 -18.47 5.14
C LYS A 174 19.55 -19.69 4.29
N SER A 175 19.55 -20.88 4.90
CA SER A 175 19.91 -22.13 4.22
C SER A 175 19.47 -23.34 5.04
N TYR A 176 19.26 -24.43 4.35
CA TYR A 176 19.12 -25.77 4.95
C TYR A 176 20.38 -26.55 4.62
N SER A 177 20.98 -27.20 5.62
CA SER A 177 22.00 -28.20 5.40
C SER A 177 21.49 -29.55 5.87
N LEU A 178 21.50 -30.53 4.96
CA LEU A 178 21.18 -31.90 5.28
C LEU A 178 22.47 -32.56 5.76
N SER A 179 22.46 -33.15 6.94
CA SER A 179 23.55 -34.05 7.39
C SER A 179 23.45 -35.32 6.56
N LEU A 180 24.48 -35.57 5.74
CA LEU A 180 24.64 -36.86 5.08
C LEU A 180 25.20 -37.85 6.10
N ILE A 181 24.33 -38.36 6.95
CA ILE A 181 24.65 -39.56 7.72
C ILE A 181 24.46 -40.71 6.75
N HIS A 182 25.55 -41.34 6.37
CA HIS A 182 25.49 -42.59 5.62
C HIS A 182 24.78 -43.65 6.45
N ILE A 183 23.68 -44.12 5.92
CA ILE A 183 23.02 -45.31 6.39
C ILE A 183 23.84 -46.50 5.89
#